data_6504e5d1167630d4f894370c02eacf19
#
_entry.id   6504e5d1167630d4f894370c02eacf19
#
_cell.length_a   1.000
_cell.length_b   1.000
_cell.length_c   1.000
_cell.angle_alpha   90.00
_cell.angle_beta   90.00
_cell.angle_gamma   90.00
#
_symmetry.space_group_name_H-M   'P 1'
#
loop_
_entity.id
_entity.type
_entity.pdbx_description
1 polymer ?
#
loop_
_entity_poly.entity_id
_entity_poly.type
_entity_poly.pdbx_seq_one_letter_code
_entity_poly.pdbx_strand_id
1 'polypeptide(L)'
;MIEVKNLTKRYGTNTALNNVSFTVEEGTIVGFLGPNGAGKSTTMNIITGYLSATSGSVTVQGKNTLENPNEVKKLIGYLPELPPLYMDMTVKEYLNFMYELKGVKLDRKQHIGEICRLTKIDNVYTPVSYTHLTLPTKA
;
A
#
# COMPACT_ATOMS: atom_id res chain seq x y z
N MET A 1 2.60 -13.25 5.56
CA MET A 1 1.86 -14.13 4.63
C MET A 1 0.55 -13.46 4.22
N ILE A 2 0.21 -13.52 2.93
CA ILE A 2 -1.09 -13.06 2.37
C ILE A 2 -1.76 -14.27 1.73
N GLU A 3 -3.01 -14.54 2.08
CA GLU A 3 -3.81 -15.59 1.45
C GLU A 3 -5.04 -14.97 0.78
N VAL A 4 -5.24 -15.34 -0.47
CA VAL A 4 -6.42 -14.98 -1.26
C VAL A 4 -7.15 -16.28 -1.60
N LYS A 5 -8.44 -16.39 -1.22
CA LYS A 5 -9.25 -17.58 -1.40
C LYS A 5 -10.53 -17.28 -2.17
N ASN A 6 -10.69 -17.92 -3.32
CA ASN A 6 -11.89 -17.87 -4.16
C ASN A 6 -12.39 -16.44 -4.43
N LEU A 7 -11.46 -15.49 -4.62
CA LEU A 7 -11.76 -14.07 -4.74
C LEU A 7 -12.51 -13.79 -6.03
N THR A 8 -13.69 -13.22 -5.90
CA THR A 8 -14.54 -12.82 -7.02
C THR A 8 -14.97 -11.37 -6.85
N LYS A 9 -14.88 -10.60 -7.93
CA LYS A 9 -15.40 -9.22 -7.98
C LYS A 9 -16.21 -9.02 -9.24
N ARG A 10 -17.47 -8.59 -9.05
CA ARG A 10 -18.40 -8.26 -10.12
C ARG A 10 -18.84 -6.81 -10.01
N TYR A 11 -18.97 -6.17 -11.15
CA TYR A 11 -19.57 -4.85 -11.33
C TYR A 11 -20.75 -4.99 -12.28
N GLY A 12 -21.95 -5.18 -11.73
CA GLY A 12 -23.13 -5.53 -12.53
C GLY A 12 -22.90 -6.84 -13.30
N THR A 13 -22.96 -6.77 -14.62
CA THR A 13 -22.73 -7.92 -15.52
C THR A 13 -21.25 -8.21 -15.79
N ASN A 14 -20.36 -7.28 -15.47
CA ASN A 14 -18.93 -7.43 -15.72
C ASN A 14 -18.23 -8.11 -14.52
N THR A 15 -17.52 -9.20 -14.79
CA THR A 15 -16.71 -9.91 -13.79
C THR A 15 -15.24 -9.48 -13.93
N ALA A 16 -14.76 -8.69 -12.97
CA ALA A 16 -13.37 -8.23 -12.93
C ALA A 16 -12.42 -9.29 -12.36
N LEU A 17 -12.88 -10.09 -11.41
CA LEU A 17 -12.16 -11.23 -10.83
C LEU A 17 -13.11 -12.42 -10.76
N ASN A 18 -12.62 -13.59 -11.14
CA ASN A 18 -13.42 -14.83 -11.12
C ASN A 18 -12.66 -15.94 -10.38
N ASN A 19 -13.05 -16.18 -9.15
CA ASN A 19 -12.58 -17.31 -8.33
C ASN A 19 -11.04 -17.41 -8.24
N VAL A 20 -10.37 -16.30 -7.97
CA VAL A 20 -8.91 -16.24 -7.89
C VAL A 20 -8.42 -16.67 -6.51
N SER A 21 -7.46 -17.60 -6.48
CA SER A 21 -6.82 -18.06 -5.23
C SER A 21 -5.31 -18.09 -5.40
N PHE A 22 -4.59 -17.56 -4.42
CA PHE A 22 -3.12 -17.65 -4.32
C PHE A 22 -2.65 -17.31 -2.91
N THR A 23 -1.41 -17.66 -2.63
CA THR A 23 -0.74 -17.35 -1.36
C THR A 23 0.59 -16.67 -1.64
N VAL A 24 0.92 -15.65 -0.86
CA VAL A 24 2.23 -15.02 -0.83
C VAL A 24 2.85 -15.31 0.54
N GLU A 25 3.91 -16.08 0.53
CA GLU A 25 4.63 -16.46 1.75
C GLU A 25 5.41 -15.28 2.33
N GLU A 26 5.64 -15.32 3.63
CA GLU A 26 6.44 -14.31 4.32
C GLU A 26 7.89 -14.31 3.80
N GLY A 27 8.46 -13.11 3.67
CA GLY A 27 9.83 -12.94 3.19
C GLY A 27 10.03 -13.15 1.69
N THR A 28 8.96 -13.38 0.91
CA THR A 28 9.04 -13.56 -0.54
C THR A 28 8.73 -12.28 -1.30
N ILE A 29 9.31 -12.15 -2.49
CA ILE A 29 8.96 -11.12 -3.47
C ILE A 29 8.23 -11.79 -4.63
N VAL A 30 6.99 -11.38 -4.88
CA VAL A 30 6.14 -11.99 -5.91
C VAL A 30 5.76 -10.95 -6.95
N GLY A 31 5.95 -11.30 -8.23
CA GLY A 31 5.46 -10.52 -9.37
C GLY A 31 4.02 -10.88 -9.68
N PHE A 32 3.15 -9.87 -9.77
CA PHE A 32 1.74 -10.03 -10.16
C PHE A 32 1.57 -9.54 -11.59
N LEU A 33 1.63 -10.46 -12.55
CA LEU A 33 1.69 -10.18 -13.98
C LEU A 33 0.36 -10.49 -14.67
N GLY A 34 0.11 -9.78 -15.74
CA GLY A 34 -1.06 -9.99 -16.59
C GLY A 34 -1.33 -8.79 -17.50
N PRO A 35 -2.14 -8.95 -18.56
CA PRO A 35 -2.51 -7.86 -19.46
C PRO A 35 -3.34 -6.79 -18.73
N ASN A 36 -3.49 -5.62 -19.35
CA ASN A 36 -4.39 -4.59 -18.86
C ASN A 36 -5.83 -5.14 -18.84
N GLY A 37 -6.56 -4.85 -17.76
CA GLY A 37 -7.91 -5.38 -17.55
C GLY A 37 -7.98 -6.80 -16.97
N ALA A 38 -6.85 -7.45 -16.68
CA ALA A 38 -6.82 -8.79 -16.08
C ALA A 38 -7.20 -8.84 -14.58
N GLY A 39 -7.56 -7.71 -13.98
CA GLY A 39 -7.97 -7.65 -12.57
C GLY A 39 -6.84 -7.39 -11.57
N LYS A 40 -5.61 -7.08 -12.01
CA LYS A 40 -4.46 -6.82 -11.12
C LYS A 40 -4.73 -5.72 -10.09
N SER A 41 -5.12 -4.53 -10.57
CA SER A 41 -5.43 -3.39 -9.71
C SER A 41 -6.63 -3.66 -8.79
N THR A 42 -7.64 -4.36 -9.31
CA THR A 42 -8.81 -4.78 -8.51
C THR A 42 -8.39 -5.70 -7.37
N THR A 43 -7.52 -6.68 -7.63
CA THR A 43 -6.98 -7.58 -6.62
C THR A 43 -6.20 -6.82 -5.56
N MET A 44 -5.30 -5.92 -5.96
CA MET A 44 -4.51 -5.10 -5.04
C MET A 44 -5.41 -4.20 -4.18
N ASN A 45 -6.43 -3.59 -4.75
CA ASN A 45 -7.38 -2.76 -4.03
C ASN A 45 -8.21 -3.56 -3.01
N ILE A 46 -8.50 -4.83 -3.29
CA ILE A 46 -9.18 -5.70 -2.32
C ILE A 46 -8.24 -6.13 -1.21
N ILE A 47 -7.00 -6.52 -1.52
CA ILE A 47 -6.00 -6.90 -0.52
C ILE A 47 -5.73 -5.76 0.46
N THR A 48 -5.66 -4.52 -0.04
CA THR A 48 -5.40 -3.32 0.79
C THR A 48 -6.63 -2.81 1.54
N GLY A 49 -7.80 -3.42 1.30
CA GLY A 49 -9.06 -3.03 1.93
C GLY A 49 -9.65 -1.72 1.38
N TYR A 50 -9.19 -1.26 0.21
CA TYR A 50 -9.77 -0.11 -0.49
C TYR A 50 -11.09 -0.48 -1.18
N LEU A 51 -11.23 -1.74 -1.60
CA LEU A 51 -12.39 -2.26 -2.31
C LEU A 51 -12.85 -3.56 -1.64
N SER A 52 -14.15 -3.78 -1.51
CA SER A 52 -14.72 -5.05 -1.05
C SER A 52 -14.83 -6.06 -2.19
N ALA A 53 -14.62 -7.33 -1.89
CA ALA A 53 -14.93 -8.42 -2.80
C ALA A 53 -16.44 -8.67 -2.91
N THR A 54 -16.88 -9.29 -4.00
CA THR A 54 -18.25 -9.82 -4.12
C THR A 54 -18.37 -11.13 -3.36
N SER A 55 -17.36 -11.98 -3.43
CA SER A 55 -17.24 -13.22 -2.65
C SER A 55 -15.77 -13.62 -2.52
N GLY A 56 -15.51 -14.60 -1.67
CA GLY A 56 -14.15 -15.02 -1.33
C GLY A 56 -13.61 -14.25 -0.13
N SER A 57 -12.36 -14.49 0.21
CA SER A 57 -11.71 -13.86 1.35
C SER A 57 -10.25 -13.53 1.09
N VAL A 58 -9.77 -12.51 1.80
CA VAL A 58 -8.36 -12.15 1.87
C VAL A 58 -7.94 -12.08 3.33
N THR A 59 -6.84 -12.72 3.67
CA THR A 59 -6.21 -12.60 4.98
C THR A 59 -4.77 -12.11 4.86
N VAL A 60 -4.38 -11.26 5.78
CA VAL A 60 -3.01 -10.75 5.92
C VAL A 60 -2.53 -11.09 7.32
N GLN A 61 -1.45 -11.84 7.43
CA GLN A 61 -0.94 -12.35 8.71
C GLN A 61 -2.04 -13.04 9.54
N GLY A 62 -2.89 -13.84 8.88
CA GLY A 62 -3.99 -14.55 9.51
C GLY A 62 -5.23 -13.70 9.85
N LYS A 63 -5.22 -12.39 9.60
CA LYS A 63 -6.33 -11.47 9.86
C LYS A 63 -7.14 -11.21 8.60
N ASN A 64 -8.44 -11.44 8.68
CA ASN A 64 -9.35 -11.17 7.57
C ASN A 64 -9.49 -9.67 7.32
N THR A 65 -9.35 -9.24 6.07
CA THR A 65 -9.38 -7.83 5.68
C THR A 65 -10.73 -7.14 5.91
N LEU A 66 -11.84 -7.90 5.86
CA LEU A 66 -13.18 -7.37 6.10
C LEU A 66 -13.53 -7.31 7.59
N GLU A 67 -13.11 -8.31 8.37
CA GLU A 67 -13.42 -8.41 9.80
C GLU A 67 -12.51 -7.51 10.65
N ASN A 68 -11.25 -7.35 10.22
CA ASN A 68 -10.21 -6.62 10.96
C ASN A 68 -9.54 -5.51 10.12
N PRO A 69 -10.29 -4.62 9.46
CA PRO A 69 -9.74 -3.70 8.47
C PRO A 69 -8.66 -2.77 9.03
N ASN A 70 -8.86 -2.25 10.24
CA ASN A 70 -7.91 -1.33 10.86
C ASN A 70 -6.59 -2.00 11.27
N GLU A 71 -6.66 -3.25 11.71
CA GLU A 71 -5.47 -4.02 12.08
C GLU A 71 -4.68 -4.42 10.83
N VAL A 72 -5.38 -4.87 9.79
CA VAL A 72 -4.76 -5.23 8.51
C VAL A 72 -4.10 -4.03 7.85
N LYS A 73 -4.72 -2.86 7.85
CA LYS A 73 -4.12 -1.63 7.30
C LYS A 73 -2.83 -1.21 7.98
N LYS A 74 -2.65 -1.54 9.27
CA LYS A 74 -1.38 -1.30 9.97
C LYS A 74 -0.26 -2.23 9.52
N LEU A 75 -0.60 -3.42 9.03
CA LEU A 75 0.35 -4.42 8.56
C LEU A 75 0.76 -4.24 7.09
N ILE A 76 0.04 -3.40 6.34
CA ILE A 76 0.25 -3.20 4.90
C ILE A 76 0.89 -1.85 4.64
N GLY A 77 1.98 -1.84 3.86
CA GLY A 77 2.45 -0.69 3.11
C GLY A 77 1.96 -0.80 1.67
N TYR A 78 1.35 0.25 1.15
CA TYR A 78 0.83 0.28 -0.22
C TYR A 78 1.25 1.54 -0.95
N LEU A 79 1.84 1.37 -2.12
CA LEU A 79 2.17 2.45 -3.03
C LEU A 79 1.34 2.25 -4.32
N PRO A 80 0.29 3.03 -4.55
CA PRO A 80 -0.47 2.97 -5.80
C PRO A 80 0.30 3.60 -6.97
N GLU A 81 -0.18 3.38 -8.19
CA GLU A 81 0.40 3.97 -9.40
C GLU A 81 0.48 5.50 -9.34
N LEU A 82 -0.55 6.14 -8.79
CA LEU A 82 -0.55 7.56 -8.45
C LEU A 82 -0.49 7.70 -6.92
N PRO A 83 0.68 7.97 -6.36
CA PRO A 83 0.83 8.13 -4.91
C PRO A 83 -0.02 9.31 -4.42
N PRO A 84 -0.87 9.13 -3.39
CA PRO A 84 -1.67 10.20 -2.82
C PRO A 84 -0.81 11.08 -1.90
N LEU A 85 0.08 11.85 -2.50
CA LEU A 85 0.92 12.79 -1.76
C LEU A 85 0.14 14.09 -1.52
N TYR A 86 0.25 14.63 -0.31
CA TYR A 86 -0.21 15.98 0.01
C TYR A 86 0.85 16.98 -0.46
N MET A 87 0.63 17.55 -1.64
CA MET A 87 1.60 18.44 -2.30
C MET A 87 1.91 19.71 -1.50
N ASP A 88 1.04 20.08 -0.58
CA ASP A 88 1.20 21.24 0.32
C ASP A 88 2.09 20.94 1.52
N MET A 89 2.41 19.67 1.77
CA MET A 89 3.25 19.24 2.88
C MET A 89 4.71 19.17 2.45
N THR A 90 5.60 19.57 3.35
CA THR A 90 7.02 19.25 3.25
C THR A 90 7.25 17.76 3.51
N VAL A 91 8.39 17.21 3.09
CA VAL A 91 8.76 15.81 3.38
C VAL A 91 8.70 15.52 4.89
N LYS A 92 9.18 16.45 5.71
CA LYS A 92 9.14 16.34 7.17
C LYS A 92 7.71 16.26 7.70
N GLU A 93 6.83 17.14 7.26
CA GLU A 93 5.42 17.14 7.68
C GLU A 93 4.72 15.88 7.25
N TYR A 94 4.91 15.44 6.02
CA TYR A 94 4.32 14.22 5.49
C TYR A 94 4.76 12.97 6.27
N LEU A 95 6.06 12.81 6.54
CA LEU A 95 6.57 11.66 7.30
C LEU A 95 6.08 11.67 8.76
N ASN A 96 5.98 12.83 9.39
CA ASN A 96 5.40 12.94 10.72
C ASN A 96 3.90 12.61 10.72
N PHE A 97 3.15 13.08 9.73
CA PHE A 97 1.74 12.74 9.54
C PHE A 97 1.56 11.22 9.35
N MET A 98 2.35 10.60 8.49
CA MET A 98 2.30 9.15 8.27
C MET A 98 2.69 8.34 9.51
N TYR A 99 3.66 8.82 10.29
CA TYR A 99 4.05 8.22 11.56
C TYR A 99 2.85 8.16 12.52
N GLU A 100 2.11 9.25 12.67
CA GLU A 100 0.92 9.33 13.53
C GLU A 100 -0.23 8.47 12.98
N LEU A 101 -0.51 8.58 11.70
CA LEU A 101 -1.58 7.83 11.03
C LEU A 101 -1.40 6.31 11.16
N LYS A 102 -0.17 5.82 11.07
CA LYS A 102 0.16 4.41 11.24
C LYS A 102 0.21 3.96 12.71
N GLY A 103 0.13 4.89 13.65
CA GLY A 103 0.20 4.59 15.08
C GLY A 103 1.52 3.95 15.50
N VAL A 104 2.63 4.40 14.92
CA VAL A 104 3.97 3.88 15.22
C VAL A 104 4.33 4.19 16.66
N LYS A 105 4.87 3.19 17.38
CA LYS A 105 5.25 3.32 18.81
C LYS A 105 6.76 3.42 19.05
N LEU A 106 7.56 3.41 17.99
CA LEU A 106 9.01 3.57 18.06
C LEU A 106 9.38 5.03 18.35
N ASP A 107 10.62 5.31 18.73
CA ASP A 107 11.09 6.70 18.84
C ASP A 107 10.96 7.41 17.50
N ARG A 108 10.20 8.51 17.48
CA ARG A 108 9.85 9.22 16.24
C ARG A 108 11.08 9.71 15.48
N LYS A 109 11.99 10.37 16.16
CA LYS A 109 13.17 10.98 15.55
C LYS A 109 14.11 9.93 14.98
N GLN A 110 14.35 8.88 15.74
CA GLN A 110 15.21 7.77 15.31
C GLN A 110 14.58 7.04 14.15
N HIS A 111 13.32 6.66 14.25
CA HIS A 111 12.62 5.87 13.23
C HIS A 111 12.50 6.62 11.90
N ILE A 112 12.06 7.88 11.93
CA ILE A 112 11.99 8.70 10.70
C ILE A 112 13.40 8.93 10.12
N GLY A 113 14.40 9.16 10.96
CA GLY A 113 15.78 9.31 10.52
C GLY A 113 16.35 8.07 9.85
N GLU A 114 16.02 6.87 10.34
CA GLU A 114 16.38 5.59 9.71
C GLU A 114 15.70 5.42 8.35
N ILE A 115 14.40 5.71 8.26
CA ILE A 115 13.65 5.65 6.99
C ILE A 115 14.28 6.61 5.98
N CYS A 116 14.57 7.85 6.36
CA CYS A 116 15.18 8.83 5.46
C CYS A 116 16.52 8.34 4.91
N ARG A 117 17.36 7.74 5.76
CA ARG A 117 18.65 7.19 5.33
C ARG A 117 18.49 5.99 4.38
N LEU A 118 17.59 5.06 4.70
CA LEU A 118 17.31 3.88 3.87
C LEU A 118 16.78 4.26 2.49
N THR A 119 15.93 5.28 2.44
CA THR A 119 15.31 5.76 1.20
C THR A 119 16.13 6.86 0.49
N LYS A 120 17.26 7.29 1.08
CA LYS A 120 18.15 8.33 0.56
C LYS A 120 17.46 9.68 0.33
N ILE A 121 16.55 10.05 1.23
CA ILE A 121 15.84 11.35 1.22
C ILE A 121 16.24 12.26 2.39
N ASP A 122 17.29 11.93 3.11
CA ASP A 122 17.82 12.71 4.22
C ASP A 122 18.20 14.15 3.83
N ASN A 123 18.67 14.34 2.61
CA ASN A 123 19.01 15.66 2.06
C ASN A 123 17.79 16.56 1.77
N VAL A 124 16.58 16.01 1.64
CA VAL A 124 15.35 16.77 1.38
C VAL A 124 14.38 16.78 2.57
N TYR A 125 14.75 16.14 3.66
CA TYR A 125 13.92 16.06 4.86
C TYR A 125 13.75 17.41 5.56
N THR A 126 14.83 18.23 5.61
CA THR A 126 14.75 19.59 6.10
C THR A 126 14.59 20.51 4.90
N PRO A 127 13.56 21.34 4.81
CA PRO A 127 13.36 22.19 3.65
C PRO A 127 14.49 23.21 3.54
N VAL A 128 15.39 22.99 2.60
CA VAL A 128 16.14 24.06 1.96
C VAL A 128 15.20 24.53 0.86
N SER A 129 14.64 25.73 1.00
CA SER A 129 13.71 26.43 0.14
C SER A 129 13.48 25.78 -1.26
N TYR A 130 12.23 25.37 -1.51
CA TYR A 130 11.67 25.07 -2.83
C TYR A 130 12.38 24.00 -3.66
N THR A 131 12.28 22.75 -3.25
CA THR A 131 12.39 21.67 -4.22
C THR A 131 11.09 20.90 -4.21
N HIS A 132 10.32 21.08 -5.26
CA HIS A 132 9.17 20.24 -5.56
C HIS A 132 9.59 18.77 -5.54
N LEU A 133 8.79 17.91 -4.92
CA LEU A 133 8.84 16.46 -5.17
C LEU A 133 8.39 16.20 -6.61
N THR A 134 9.14 16.67 -7.58
CA THR A 134 9.06 16.17 -8.93
C THR A 134 9.89 14.90 -8.97
N LEU A 135 9.21 13.76 -9.00
CA LEU A 135 9.85 12.54 -9.47
C LEU A 135 10.46 12.84 -10.83
N PRO A 136 11.75 12.50 -11.07
CA PRO A 136 12.31 12.66 -12.41
C PRO A 136 11.48 11.78 -13.34
N THR A 137 10.68 12.41 -14.18
CA THR A 137 10.10 11.77 -15.36
C THR A 137 11.26 11.38 -16.25
N LYS A 138 11.74 10.16 -16.14
CA LYS A 138 12.54 9.58 -17.21
C LYS A 138 11.61 9.41 -18.41
N ALA A 139 11.87 10.24 -19.37
CA ALA A 139 11.40 9.99 -20.71
C ALA A 139 11.89 8.64 -21.24
#